data_308de0ae8155736633c95a050ccc119c
#
_entry.id   308de0ae8155736633c95a050ccc119c
#
_cell.length_a   1.000
_cell.length_b   1.000
_cell.length_c   1.000
_cell.angle_alpha   90.00
_cell.angle_beta   90.00
_cell.angle_gamma   90.00
#
_symmetry.space_group_name_H-M   'P 1'
#
loop_
_entity.id
_entity.type
_entity.pdbx_description
1 polymer ?
#
loop_
_entity_poly.entity_id
_entity_poly.type
_entity_poly.pdbx_seq_one_letter_code
_entity_poly.pdbx_strand_id
1 'polypeptide(L)'
;MSKIYRMLLRTSAFLTVAALGASMAHATDESSVAFIYESVRGKYPDLAAYCKLADAERRQVVVGMTMQLASERKVSDPFVSGAEAGARLRKDCGLGAMSLADLAKLRWTASAKPLAFDSERRSTSELTDIQALGNKIYTPTGNGPFPAVVISHTKGISQHLLGHARELLAAGFAVLVVDTFGPRGIKPGGDLFPAEFAKDAYDALAHLQAQAYIDRNRIFQTGYSYGGLASALLASPQGAAAFKASGRFRATVANYGSCAIKESASAHKLEILSADSDRPILMLMAELDIETPPKHCFPLLEEMKAAGKDVSWHIYPATTHAWDKAENNGYVYRINGETMTYRYDAKVTKDATERMIAFFNKHQ
;
A
#
# COMPACT_ATOMS: atom_id res chain seq x y z
N MET A 1 -57.19 16.31 -32.62
CA MET A 1 -56.79 16.04 -31.24
C MET A 1 -55.31 15.69 -31.29
N SER A 2 -54.63 16.52 -31.16
CA SER A 2 -53.75 17.43 -30.43
C SER A 2 -52.47 16.75 -30.00
N LYS A 3 -51.36 17.22 -30.63
CA LYS A 3 -49.95 16.88 -30.40
C LYS A 3 -49.39 17.22 -28.98
N ILE A 4 -50.26 17.58 -28.05
CA ILE A 4 -49.86 18.09 -26.72
C ILE A 4 -49.74 16.98 -25.65
N TYR A 5 -50.21 15.76 -25.90
CA TYR A 5 -50.26 14.69 -24.89
C TYR A 5 -49.01 13.76 -24.89
N ARG A 6 -48.04 14.01 -25.76
CA ARG A 6 -46.78 13.21 -25.83
C ARG A 6 -45.52 13.89 -25.23
N MET A 7 -45.67 15.10 -24.67
CA MET A 7 -44.52 15.87 -24.17
C MET A 7 -44.39 15.88 -22.62
N LEU A 8 -45.38 15.32 -21.92
CA LEU A 8 -45.40 15.30 -20.45
C LEU A 8 -44.92 13.97 -19.79
N LEU A 9 -44.53 12.97 -20.59
CA LEU A 9 -44.03 11.68 -20.11
C LEU A 9 -42.52 11.49 -20.26
N ARG A 10 -41.76 12.53 -20.68
CA ARG A 10 -40.30 12.46 -20.81
C ARG A 10 -39.49 13.26 -19.78
N THR A 11 -40.15 14.00 -18.89
CA THR A 11 -39.49 14.83 -17.89
C THR A 11 -39.44 14.22 -16.48
N SER A 12 -40.14 13.10 -16.24
CA SER A 12 -40.14 12.45 -14.92
C SER A 12 -39.07 11.34 -14.73
N ALA A 13 -38.41 10.94 -15.83
CA ALA A 13 -37.39 9.87 -15.77
C ALA A 13 -35.95 10.39 -15.53
N PHE A 14 -35.71 11.71 -15.66
CA PHE A 14 -34.38 12.29 -15.48
C PHE A 14 -34.14 12.85 -14.09
N LEU A 15 -35.14 13.04 -13.26
CA LEU A 15 -35.01 13.56 -11.90
C LEU A 15 -34.81 12.46 -10.83
N THR A 16 -35.10 11.20 -11.16
CA THR A 16 -34.89 10.07 -10.22
C THR A 16 -33.49 9.45 -10.30
N VAL A 17 -32.73 9.65 -11.37
CA VAL A 17 -31.36 9.12 -11.50
C VAL A 17 -30.33 10.05 -10.85
N ALA A 18 -30.58 11.37 -10.79
CA ALA A 18 -29.69 12.31 -10.15
C ALA A 18 -29.77 12.27 -8.60
N ALA A 19 -30.91 11.86 -8.05
CA ALA A 19 -31.08 11.73 -6.58
C ALA A 19 -30.50 10.42 -6.01
N LEU A 20 -30.38 9.38 -6.84
CA LEU A 20 -29.75 8.11 -6.45
C LEU A 20 -28.23 8.15 -6.53
N GLY A 21 -27.65 9.03 -7.37
CA GLY A 21 -26.20 9.19 -7.50
C GLY A 21 -25.53 9.97 -6.35
N ALA A 22 -26.25 10.88 -5.71
CA ALA A 22 -25.74 11.69 -4.61
C ALA A 22 -25.84 10.98 -3.24
N SER A 23 -26.69 9.94 -3.13
CA SER A 23 -26.85 9.16 -1.89
C SER A 23 -25.87 7.99 -1.78
N MET A 24 -25.22 7.57 -2.89
CA MET A 24 -24.32 6.41 -2.88
C MET A 24 -22.89 6.73 -2.38
N ALA A 25 -22.43 7.98 -2.41
CA ALA A 25 -21.08 8.33 -2.01
C ALA A 25 -20.86 8.36 -0.49
N HIS A 26 -21.94 8.54 0.30
CA HIS A 26 -21.87 8.49 1.78
C HIS A 26 -22.31 7.13 2.38
N ALA A 27 -22.95 6.28 1.57
CA ALA A 27 -23.43 4.96 2.01
C ALA A 27 -22.35 3.86 1.93
N THR A 28 -21.26 4.09 1.19
CA THR A 28 -20.27 3.04 0.93
C THR A 28 -19.41 2.71 2.13
N ASP A 29 -19.01 3.69 2.93
CA ASP A 29 -18.16 3.43 4.11
C ASP A 29 -18.94 2.73 5.22
N GLU A 30 -20.15 3.21 5.53
CA GLU A 30 -21.03 2.59 6.52
C GLU A 30 -21.47 1.19 6.09
N SER A 31 -21.75 0.97 4.81
CA SER A 31 -22.10 -0.36 4.31
C SER A 31 -20.93 -1.34 4.39
N SER A 32 -19.69 -0.88 4.14
CA SER A 32 -18.50 -1.69 4.31
C SER A 32 -18.25 -2.06 5.77
N VAL A 33 -18.40 -1.11 6.68
CA VAL A 33 -18.30 -1.35 8.14
C VAL A 33 -19.36 -2.35 8.61
N ALA A 34 -20.62 -2.13 8.23
CA ALA A 34 -21.71 -3.03 8.56
C ALA A 34 -21.49 -4.44 7.99
N PHE A 35 -20.98 -4.53 6.75
CA PHE A 35 -20.75 -5.81 6.11
C PHE A 35 -19.64 -6.62 6.81
N ILE A 36 -18.54 -5.97 7.21
CA ILE A 36 -17.47 -6.60 8.00
C ILE A 36 -18.02 -7.05 9.36
N TYR A 37 -18.72 -6.14 10.04
CA TYR A 37 -19.31 -6.39 11.35
C TYR A 37 -20.24 -7.62 11.31
N GLU A 38 -21.19 -7.65 10.38
CA GLU A 38 -22.15 -8.77 10.24
C GLU A 38 -21.47 -10.07 9.80
N SER A 39 -20.40 -9.99 8.98
CA SER A 39 -19.62 -11.18 8.60
C SER A 39 -18.89 -11.78 9.80
N VAL A 40 -18.35 -10.96 10.70
CA VAL A 40 -17.76 -11.46 11.97
C VAL A 40 -18.85 -12.03 12.87
N ARG A 41 -20.00 -11.37 12.97
CA ARG A 41 -21.17 -11.87 13.71
C ARG A 41 -21.68 -13.21 13.17
N GLY A 42 -21.71 -13.37 11.87
CA GLY A 42 -22.06 -14.65 11.21
C GLY A 42 -21.11 -15.78 11.57
N LYS A 43 -19.82 -15.47 11.69
CA LYS A 43 -18.78 -16.44 12.13
C LYS A 43 -18.88 -16.75 13.63
N TYR A 44 -19.34 -15.80 14.43
CA TYR A 44 -19.52 -15.90 15.88
C TYR A 44 -20.98 -15.57 16.25
N PRO A 45 -21.94 -16.49 15.97
CA PRO A 45 -23.37 -16.24 16.28
C PRO A 45 -23.59 -15.97 17.78
N ASP A 46 -22.85 -16.65 18.64
CA ASP A 46 -22.68 -16.28 20.03
C ASP A 46 -21.51 -15.31 20.19
N LEU A 47 -21.83 -14.02 20.27
CA LEU A 47 -20.81 -12.97 20.42
C LEU A 47 -19.94 -13.18 21.68
N ALA A 48 -20.44 -13.87 22.72
CA ALA A 48 -19.68 -14.15 23.92
C ALA A 48 -18.40 -14.97 23.61
N ALA A 49 -18.44 -15.86 22.61
CA ALA A 49 -17.28 -16.61 22.17
C ALA A 49 -16.21 -15.68 21.57
N TYR A 50 -16.62 -14.72 20.73
CA TYR A 50 -15.69 -13.68 20.20
C TYR A 50 -15.14 -12.79 21.31
N CYS A 51 -15.98 -12.38 22.27
CA CYS A 51 -15.56 -11.50 23.36
C CYS A 51 -14.55 -12.15 24.31
N LYS A 52 -14.54 -13.48 24.42
CA LYS A 52 -13.57 -14.25 25.23
C LYS A 52 -12.19 -14.37 24.57
N LEU A 53 -12.07 -14.11 23.28
CA LEU A 53 -10.78 -14.12 22.60
C LEU A 53 -9.83 -13.07 23.20
N ALA A 54 -8.54 -13.32 23.15
CA ALA A 54 -7.53 -12.30 23.46
C ALA A 54 -7.61 -11.14 22.44
N ASP A 55 -7.18 -9.94 22.83
CA ASP A 55 -7.21 -8.75 21.94
C ASP A 55 -6.50 -8.96 20.60
N ALA A 56 -5.38 -9.67 20.61
CA ALA A 56 -4.67 -10.02 19.38
C ALA A 56 -5.49 -10.93 18.45
N GLU A 57 -6.17 -11.91 19.02
CA GLU A 57 -7.02 -12.84 18.27
C GLU A 57 -8.26 -12.15 17.70
N ARG A 58 -8.93 -11.30 18.49
CA ARG A 58 -10.06 -10.48 18.01
C ARG A 58 -9.63 -9.61 16.82
N ARG A 59 -8.45 -8.97 16.89
CA ARG A 59 -7.89 -8.20 15.78
C ARG A 59 -7.67 -9.07 14.55
N GLN A 60 -7.07 -10.26 14.70
CA GLN A 60 -6.84 -11.17 13.59
C GLN A 60 -8.15 -11.62 12.91
N VAL A 61 -9.20 -11.85 13.69
CA VAL A 61 -10.53 -12.20 13.15
C VAL A 61 -11.08 -11.07 12.29
N VAL A 62 -11.06 -9.82 12.79
CA VAL A 62 -11.56 -8.66 12.04
C VAL A 62 -10.71 -8.41 10.81
N VAL A 63 -9.39 -8.40 10.95
CA VAL A 63 -8.46 -8.20 9.81
C VAL A 63 -8.63 -9.30 8.76
N GLY A 64 -8.65 -10.56 9.17
CA GLY A 64 -8.83 -11.68 8.23
C GLY A 64 -10.15 -11.58 7.46
N MET A 65 -11.25 -11.23 8.14
CA MET A 65 -12.55 -11.00 7.50
C MET A 65 -12.50 -9.80 6.54
N THR A 66 -11.92 -8.70 6.99
CA THR A 66 -11.79 -7.48 6.17
C THR A 66 -10.99 -7.76 4.91
N MET A 67 -9.86 -8.46 5.01
CA MET A 67 -9.01 -8.82 3.89
C MET A 67 -9.72 -9.76 2.91
N GLN A 68 -10.45 -10.74 3.41
CA GLN A 68 -11.27 -11.61 2.57
C GLN A 68 -12.29 -10.80 1.78
N LEU A 69 -13.05 -9.94 2.45
CA LEU A 69 -14.10 -9.12 1.82
C LEU A 69 -13.52 -8.09 0.84
N ALA A 70 -12.35 -7.53 1.13
CA ALA A 70 -11.63 -6.64 0.23
C ALA A 70 -11.19 -7.39 -1.04
N SER A 71 -10.68 -8.60 -0.92
CA SER A 71 -10.30 -9.43 -2.08
C SER A 71 -11.50 -9.77 -2.98
N GLU A 72 -12.70 -9.86 -2.39
CA GLU A 72 -13.96 -10.07 -3.07
C GLU A 72 -14.59 -8.76 -3.59
N ARG A 73 -13.94 -7.61 -3.39
CA ARG A 73 -14.43 -6.25 -3.72
C ARG A 73 -15.79 -5.92 -3.08
N LYS A 74 -16.05 -6.46 -1.90
CA LYS A 74 -17.30 -6.25 -1.14
C LYS A 74 -17.21 -5.11 -0.15
N VAL A 75 -16.01 -4.61 0.13
CA VAL A 75 -15.77 -3.47 1.02
C VAL A 75 -14.88 -2.45 0.32
N SER A 76 -15.19 -1.19 0.53
CA SER A 76 -14.35 -0.05 0.18
C SER A 76 -13.50 0.34 1.40
N ASP A 77 -12.32 0.89 1.15
CA ASP A 77 -11.38 1.31 2.19
C ASP A 77 -11.27 0.28 3.35
N PRO A 78 -10.73 -0.92 3.08
CA PRO A 78 -10.75 -2.03 4.03
C PRO A 78 -10.05 -1.71 5.34
N PHE A 79 -9.11 -0.76 5.30
CA PHE A 79 -8.36 -0.38 6.48
C PHE A 79 -9.25 0.38 7.49
N VAL A 80 -9.92 1.43 7.02
CA VAL A 80 -10.82 2.25 7.84
C VAL A 80 -12.04 1.44 8.26
N SER A 81 -12.68 0.77 7.30
CA SER A 81 -13.88 -0.03 7.56
C SER A 81 -13.61 -1.18 8.54
N GLY A 82 -12.45 -1.83 8.46
CA GLY A 82 -12.03 -2.88 9.38
C GLY A 82 -11.79 -2.37 10.80
N ALA A 83 -11.13 -1.22 10.93
CA ALA A 83 -10.87 -0.60 12.23
C ALA A 83 -12.19 -0.22 12.94
N GLU A 84 -13.13 0.37 12.21
CA GLU A 84 -14.41 0.79 12.76
C GLU A 84 -15.32 -0.38 13.10
N ALA A 85 -15.39 -1.41 12.25
CA ALA A 85 -16.12 -2.65 12.57
C ALA A 85 -15.55 -3.32 13.83
N GLY A 86 -14.22 -3.34 13.99
CA GLY A 86 -13.55 -3.83 15.19
C GLY A 86 -13.88 -3.01 16.43
N ALA A 87 -13.98 -1.69 16.31
CA ALA A 87 -14.40 -0.81 17.42
C ALA A 87 -15.84 -1.08 17.87
N ARG A 88 -16.78 -1.30 16.93
CA ARG A 88 -18.17 -1.66 17.22
C ARG A 88 -18.26 -3.01 17.95
N LEU A 89 -17.57 -4.03 17.43
CA LEU A 89 -17.51 -5.36 18.06
C LEU A 89 -16.95 -5.29 19.48
N ARG A 90 -15.93 -4.46 19.74
CA ARG A 90 -15.41 -4.24 21.10
C ARG A 90 -16.44 -3.61 22.01
N LYS A 91 -17.18 -2.59 21.52
CA LYS A 91 -18.26 -1.94 22.28
C LYS A 91 -19.33 -2.95 22.68
N ASP A 92 -19.72 -3.83 21.77
CA ASP A 92 -20.72 -4.87 22.04
C ASP A 92 -20.21 -5.92 23.05
N CYS A 93 -18.91 -6.11 23.13
CA CYS A 93 -18.26 -6.93 24.16
C CYS A 93 -18.13 -6.22 25.52
N GLY A 94 -18.64 -4.98 25.68
CA GLY A 94 -18.43 -4.17 26.87
C GLY A 94 -16.97 -3.73 27.07
N LEU A 95 -16.14 -3.85 26.05
CA LEU A 95 -14.75 -3.42 26.07
C LEU A 95 -14.70 -1.95 25.67
N GLY A 96 -13.92 -1.15 26.38
CA GLY A 96 -13.72 0.28 26.07
C GLY A 96 -13.22 0.51 24.65
N ALA A 97 -13.26 1.78 24.20
CA ALA A 97 -12.63 2.20 22.94
C ALA A 97 -11.19 1.72 22.89
N MET A 98 -10.69 1.39 21.67
CA MET A 98 -9.29 1.04 21.51
C MET A 98 -8.41 2.22 21.94
N SER A 99 -7.38 1.94 22.74
CA SER A 99 -6.40 2.95 23.09
C SER A 99 -5.61 3.37 21.84
N LEU A 100 -5.00 4.57 21.85
CA LEU A 100 -4.08 4.99 20.81
C LEU A 100 -2.93 3.97 20.61
N ALA A 101 -2.49 3.31 21.69
CA ALA A 101 -1.51 2.24 21.61
C ALA A 101 -2.02 1.00 20.88
N ASP A 102 -3.31 0.68 21.00
CA ASP A 102 -3.91 -0.44 20.26
C ASP A 102 -4.15 -0.10 18.79
N LEU A 103 -4.54 1.14 18.47
CA LEU A 103 -4.61 1.65 17.10
C LEU A 103 -3.23 1.64 16.45
N ALA A 104 -2.18 2.03 17.17
CA ALA A 104 -0.81 1.95 16.68
C ALA A 104 -0.36 0.52 16.35
N LYS A 105 -0.90 -0.50 17.04
CA LYS A 105 -0.63 -1.91 16.73
C LYS A 105 -1.35 -2.40 15.47
N LEU A 106 -2.49 -1.81 15.10
CA LEU A 106 -3.23 -2.19 13.88
C LEU A 106 -2.41 -1.99 12.61
N ARG A 107 -1.57 -0.95 12.55
CA ARG A 107 -0.69 -0.71 11.40
C ARG A 107 0.27 -1.87 11.09
N TRP A 108 0.54 -2.73 12.07
CA TRP A 108 1.42 -3.89 11.94
C TRP A 108 0.68 -5.22 11.84
N THR A 109 -0.65 -5.19 11.70
CA THR A 109 -1.43 -6.42 11.58
C THR A 109 -1.36 -6.95 10.16
N ALA A 110 -0.75 -8.11 9.98
CA ALA A 110 -0.62 -8.80 8.71
C ALA A 110 -0.85 -10.30 8.88
N SER A 111 -1.05 -11.00 7.76
CA SER A 111 -1.15 -12.46 7.73
C SER A 111 0.12 -13.09 8.31
N ALA A 112 -0.04 -14.12 9.14
CA ALA A 112 1.10 -14.88 9.65
C ALA A 112 1.74 -15.80 8.60
N LYS A 113 1.08 -16.03 7.45
CA LYS A 113 1.57 -16.96 6.41
C LYS A 113 2.71 -16.31 5.63
N PRO A 114 3.92 -16.90 5.63
CA PRO A 114 5.04 -16.41 4.83
C PRO A 114 4.73 -16.49 3.34
N LEU A 115 5.27 -15.53 2.58
CA LEU A 115 5.24 -15.57 1.14
C LEU A 115 6.37 -16.48 0.61
N ALA A 116 6.07 -17.24 -0.43
CA ALA A 116 7.07 -18.08 -1.09
C ALA A 116 7.71 -17.34 -2.26
N PHE A 117 9.02 -17.50 -2.40
CA PHE A 117 9.84 -16.92 -3.47
C PHE A 117 10.60 -18.01 -4.20
N ASP A 118 10.84 -17.80 -5.49
CA ASP A 118 11.68 -18.67 -6.29
C ASP A 118 13.15 -18.37 -6.03
N SER A 119 13.93 -19.38 -5.70
CA SER A 119 15.36 -19.28 -5.39
C SER A 119 16.27 -19.36 -6.62
N GLU A 120 15.71 -19.64 -7.80
CA GLU A 120 16.49 -19.71 -9.02
C GLU A 120 17.03 -18.33 -9.40
N ARG A 121 18.33 -18.26 -9.61
CA ARG A 121 18.98 -17.05 -10.10
C ARG A 121 18.72 -16.88 -11.60
N ARG A 122 18.10 -15.76 -11.98
CA ARG A 122 17.80 -15.41 -13.37
C ARG A 122 18.68 -14.26 -13.86
N SER A 123 19.00 -14.31 -15.14
CA SER A 123 19.69 -13.21 -15.81
C SER A 123 18.74 -12.10 -16.22
N THR A 124 19.29 -10.91 -16.52
CA THR A 124 18.52 -9.77 -17.04
C THR A 124 17.79 -10.12 -18.36
N SER A 125 18.35 -10.99 -19.20
CA SER A 125 17.77 -11.39 -20.49
C SER A 125 16.49 -12.23 -20.34
N GLU A 126 16.30 -12.89 -19.20
CA GLU A 126 15.10 -13.66 -18.91
C GLU A 126 13.92 -12.80 -18.41
N LEU A 127 14.19 -11.52 -18.13
CA LEU A 127 13.15 -10.56 -17.75
C LEU A 127 12.48 -9.99 -19.01
N THR A 128 11.66 -10.79 -19.68
CA THR A 128 11.06 -10.48 -20.98
C THR A 128 9.85 -9.57 -20.87
N ASP A 129 8.95 -9.86 -19.93
CA ASP A 129 7.64 -9.20 -19.77
C ASP A 129 7.19 -9.18 -18.30
N ILE A 130 5.98 -8.68 -18.04
CA ILE A 130 5.44 -8.55 -16.69
C ILE A 130 5.06 -9.91 -16.05
N GLN A 131 4.80 -10.95 -16.84
CA GLN A 131 4.52 -12.29 -16.33
C GLN A 131 5.78 -12.96 -15.79
N ALA A 132 6.95 -12.51 -16.26
CA ALA A 132 8.23 -12.93 -15.73
C ALA A 132 8.51 -12.34 -14.34
N LEU A 133 7.94 -11.16 -14.01
CA LEU A 133 8.06 -10.55 -12.68
C LEU A 133 7.39 -11.43 -11.59
N GLY A 134 7.42 -10.98 -10.38
CA GLY A 134 6.68 -11.61 -9.27
C GLY A 134 7.43 -12.78 -8.63
N ASN A 135 7.93 -12.52 -7.41
CA ASN A 135 8.53 -13.50 -6.51
C ASN A 135 9.74 -14.28 -7.10
N LYS A 136 10.45 -13.65 -8.06
CA LYS A 136 11.64 -14.19 -8.73
C LYS A 136 12.82 -13.23 -8.60
N ILE A 137 14.04 -13.76 -8.57
CA ILE A 137 15.27 -12.97 -8.44
C ILE A 137 15.93 -12.83 -9.82
N TYR A 138 16.13 -11.60 -10.22
CA TYR A 138 16.93 -11.24 -11.42
C TYR A 138 18.23 -10.57 -10.99
N THR A 139 19.34 -10.91 -11.67
CA THR A 139 20.65 -10.36 -11.34
C THR A 139 21.29 -9.70 -12.56
N PRO A 140 22.13 -8.69 -12.32
CA PRO A 140 23.04 -8.18 -13.35
C PRO A 140 24.01 -9.27 -13.85
N THR A 141 24.70 -8.98 -14.92
CA THR A 141 25.82 -9.82 -15.41
C THR A 141 26.95 -9.85 -14.37
N GLY A 142 27.57 -11.01 -14.18
CA GLY A 142 28.68 -11.21 -13.24
C GLY A 142 28.40 -12.24 -12.16
N ASN A 143 29.30 -12.37 -11.21
CA ASN A 143 29.23 -13.42 -10.18
C ASN A 143 28.60 -12.95 -8.85
N GLY A 144 28.57 -11.64 -8.59
CA GLY A 144 28.15 -11.11 -7.30
C GLY A 144 29.28 -11.18 -6.24
N PRO A 145 28.97 -11.02 -4.94
CA PRO A 145 27.62 -10.77 -4.45
C PRO A 145 27.07 -9.38 -4.81
N PHE A 146 25.83 -9.36 -5.29
CA PHE A 146 25.18 -8.12 -5.74
C PHE A 146 24.44 -7.40 -4.60
N PRO A 147 24.44 -6.06 -4.57
CA PRO A 147 23.40 -5.34 -3.84
C PRO A 147 22.04 -5.67 -4.45
N ALA A 148 20.98 -5.63 -3.65
CA ALA A 148 19.66 -6.02 -4.12
C ALA A 148 18.59 -4.98 -3.78
N VAL A 149 17.54 -4.91 -4.61
CA VAL A 149 16.36 -4.09 -4.36
C VAL A 149 15.11 -4.96 -4.39
N VAL A 150 14.34 -4.89 -3.32
CA VAL A 150 12.97 -5.42 -3.24
C VAL A 150 12.01 -4.35 -3.74
N ILE A 151 11.15 -4.69 -4.69
CA ILE A 151 10.14 -3.79 -5.25
C ILE A 151 8.75 -4.23 -4.77
N SER A 152 8.02 -3.35 -4.09
CA SER A 152 6.62 -3.53 -3.72
C SER A 152 5.70 -2.80 -4.70
N HIS A 153 4.74 -3.55 -5.28
CA HIS A 153 3.85 -3.03 -6.32
C HIS A 153 2.77 -2.06 -5.78
N THR A 154 2.03 -1.44 -6.68
CA THR A 154 0.83 -0.63 -6.39
C THR A 154 -0.35 -1.54 -5.99
N LYS A 155 -1.47 -1.50 -6.71
CA LYS A 155 -2.59 -2.46 -6.60
C LYS A 155 -2.45 -3.61 -7.62
N GLY A 156 -1.31 -4.29 -7.63
CA GLY A 156 -0.94 -5.37 -8.54
C GLY A 156 0.30 -5.05 -9.37
N ILE A 157 0.94 -6.09 -9.90
CA ILE A 157 2.08 -5.96 -10.83
C ILE A 157 1.56 -5.41 -12.15
N SER A 158 2.21 -4.38 -12.67
CA SER A 158 1.89 -3.74 -13.94
C SER A 158 3.12 -3.23 -14.67
N GLN A 159 2.95 -2.75 -15.91
CA GLN A 159 4.03 -2.53 -16.88
C GLN A 159 5.15 -1.60 -16.39
N HIS A 160 4.84 -0.57 -15.59
CA HIS A 160 5.84 0.36 -15.06
C HIS A 160 6.93 -0.35 -14.24
N LEU A 161 6.58 -1.41 -13.48
CA LEU A 161 7.55 -2.14 -12.66
C LEU A 161 8.60 -2.88 -13.49
N LEU A 162 8.25 -3.30 -14.71
CA LEU A 162 9.21 -3.91 -15.61
C LEU A 162 10.30 -2.90 -16.02
N GLY A 163 9.91 -1.64 -16.27
CA GLY A 163 10.84 -0.54 -16.54
C GLY A 163 11.80 -0.31 -15.37
N HIS A 164 11.24 -0.10 -14.17
CA HIS A 164 12.04 0.13 -12.96
C HIS A 164 12.97 -1.05 -12.63
N ALA A 165 12.51 -2.30 -12.80
CA ALA A 165 13.34 -3.48 -12.59
C ALA A 165 14.54 -3.50 -13.56
N ARG A 166 14.34 -3.16 -14.84
CA ARG A 166 15.41 -3.09 -15.83
C ARG A 166 16.44 -2.00 -15.53
N GLU A 167 15.97 -0.82 -15.10
CA GLU A 167 16.87 0.29 -14.73
C GLU A 167 17.72 -0.07 -13.50
N LEU A 168 17.14 -0.72 -12.49
CA LEU A 168 17.87 -1.19 -11.31
C LEU A 168 18.91 -2.28 -11.67
N LEU A 169 18.55 -3.22 -12.54
CA LEU A 169 19.48 -4.24 -13.06
C LEU A 169 20.62 -3.59 -13.82
N ALA A 170 20.33 -2.60 -14.68
CA ALA A 170 21.35 -1.83 -15.42
C ALA A 170 22.27 -1.04 -14.47
N ALA A 171 21.75 -0.59 -13.33
CA ALA A 171 22.53 0.08 -12.28
C ALA A 171 23.32 -0.88 -11.37
N GLY A 172 23.29 -2.19 -11.63
CA GLY A 172 24.08 -3.19 -10.91
C GLY A 172 23.39 -3.83 -9.69
N PHE A 173 22.11 -3.58 -9.47
CA PHE A 173 21.34 -4.21 -8.39
C PHE A 173 20.66 -5.49 -8.87
N ALA A 174 20.68 -6.53 -8.06
CA ALA A 174 19.74 -7.63 -8.19
C ALA A 174 18.34 -7.12 -7.82
N VAL A 175 17.30 -7.68 -8.44
CA VAL A 175 15.92 -7.22 -8.26
C VAL A 175 15.00 -8.39 -7.93
N LEU A 176 14.12 -8.17 -6.95
CA LEU A 176 13.00 -9.03 -6.63
C LEU A 176 11.73 -8.18 -6.55
N VAL A 177 10.78 -8.39 -7.47
CA VAL A 177 9.45 -7.77 -7.40
C VAL A 177 8.54 -8.70 -6.59
N VAL A 178 8.01 -8.20 -5.48
CA VAL A 178 7.11 -8.98 -4.62
C VAL A 178 5.70 -8.97 -5.22
N ASP A 179 5.16 -10.14 -5.49
CA ASP A 179 3.74 -10.32 -5.81
C ASP A 179 2.97 -10.61 -4.51
N THR A 180 2.45 -9.55 -3.91
CA THR A 180 1.63 -9.64 -2.70
C THR A 180 0.23 -10.19 -2.98
N PHE A 181 -0.29 -10.03 -4.19
CA PHE A 181 -1.67 -10.36 -4.55
C PHE A 181 -1.86 -11.78 -5.10
N GLY A 182 -1.04 -12.18 -6.07
CA GLY A 182 -1.20 -13.45 -6.77
C GLY A 182 -1.28 -14.67 -5.85
N PRO A 183 -0.34 -14.86 -4.89
CA PRO A 183 -0.38 -16.00 -3.96
C PRO A 183 -1.60 -16.02 -3.03
N ARG A 184 -2.30 -14.89 -2.89
CA ARG A 184 -3.55 -14.76 -2.12
C ARG A 184 -4.81 -14.86 -2.97
N GLY A 185 -4.66 -15.05 -4.29
CA GLY A 185 -5.80 -15.05 -5.22
C GLY A 185 -6.47 -13.68 -5.40
N ILE A 186 -5.79 -12.60 -5.01
CA ILE A 186 -6.30 -11.23 -5.15
C ILE A 186 -6.04 -10.74 -6.57
N LYS A 187 -7.08 -10.26 -7.23
CA LYS A 187 -6.95 -9.69 -8.58
C LYS A 187 -6.32 -8.29 -8.54
N PRO A 188 -5.64 -7.85 -9.61
CA PRO A 188 -5.19 -6.47 -9.73
C PRO A 188 -6.33 -5.46 -9.45
N GLY A 189 -6.01 -4.41 -8.69
CA GLY A 189 -6.99 -3.44 -8.21
C GLY A 189 -7.68 -3.82 -6.89
N GLY A 190 -7.39 -5.00 -6.32
CA GLY A 190 -7.85 -5.39 -4.99
C GLY A 190 -7.16 -4.58 -3.89
N ASP A 191 -7.61 -4.80 -2.66
CA ASP A 191 -7.13 -4.08 -1.47
C ASP A 191 -6.53 -5.05 -0.45
N LEU A 192 -5.46 -4.59 0.20
CA LEU A 192 -4.83 -5.20 1.36
C LEU A 192 -4.33 -4.11 2.31
N PHE A 193 -4.12 -4.45 3.56
CA PHE A 193 -3.48 -3.53 4.49
C PHE A 193 -2.02 -3.28 4.11
N PRO A 194 -1.51 -2.04 4.27
CA PRO A 194 -0.09 -1.73 4.03
C PRO A 194 0.88 -2.63 4.80
N ALA A 195 0.47 -3.12 5.97
CA ALA A 195 1.24 -4.07 6.78
C ALA A 195 1.51 -5.40 6.07
N GLU A 196 0.62 -5.89 5.20
CA GLU A 196 0.87 -7.08 4.39
C GLU A 196 2.03 -6.86 3.41
N PHE A 197 2.04 -5.71 2.74
CA PHE A 197 3.15 -5.35 1.85
C PHE A 197 4.48 -5.24 2.60
N ALA A 198 4.46 -4.66 3.81
CA ALA A 198 5.65 -4.56 4.63
C ALA A 198 6.13 -5.94 5.13
N LYS A 199 5.19 -6.81 5.53
CA LYS A 199 5.52 -8.19 5.91
C LYS A 199 6.12 -8.97 4.74
N ASP A 200 5.49 -8.92 3.57
CA ASP A 200 5.96 -9.61 2.37
C ASP A 200 7.34 -9.11 1.93
N ALA A 201 7.61 -7.80 2.10
CA ALA A 201 8.93 -7.25 1.87
C ALA A 201 9.97 -7.81 2.85
N TYR A 202 9.62 -8.03 4.14
CA TYR A 202 10.51 -8.71 5.08
C TYR A 202 10.72 -10.17 4.75
N ASP A 203 9.70 -10.88 4.27
CA ASP A 203 9.86 -12.26 3.77
C ASP A 203 10.83 -12.29 2.57
N ALA A 204 10.72 -11.32 1.65
CA ALA A 204 11.65 -11.15 0.52
C ALA A 204 13.08 -10.81 1.00
N LEU A 205 13.23 -9.95 1.99
CA LEU A 205 14.53 -9.63 2.60
C LEU A 205 15.20 -10.89 3.13
N ALA A 206 14.48 -11.70 3.93
CA ALA A 206 15.01 -12.94 4.49
C ALA A 206 15.40 -13.93 3.38
N HIS A 207 14.57 -14.03 2.34
CA HIS A 207 14.85 -14.87 1.18
C HIS A 207 16.13 -14.44 0.43
N LEU A 208 16.30 -13.13 0.17
CA LEU A 208 17.49 -12.59 -0.47
C LEU A 208 18.75 -12.79 0.39
N GLN A 209 18.65 -12.60 1.70
CA GLN A 209 19.78 -12.79 2.65
C GLN A 209 20.31 -14.23 2.67
N ALA A 210 19.50 -15.20 2.27
CA ALA A 210 19.88 -16.62 2.16
C ALA A 210 20.64 -16.94 0.86
N GLN A 211 20.66 -16.04 -0.14
CA GLN A 211 21.28 -16.29 -1.43
C GLN A 211 22.78 -15.92 -1.41
N ALA A 212 23.67 -16.85 -1.74
CA ALA A 212 25.12 -16.61 -1.73
C ALA A 212 25.58 -15.54 -2.72
N TYR A 213 24.82 -15.29 -3.80
CA TYR A 213 25.11 -14.29 -4.81
C TYR A 213 24.53 -12.90 -4.49
N ILE A 214 23.91 -12.71 -3.32
CA ILE A 214 23.40 -11.44 -2.83
C ILE A 214 24.25 -10.93 -1.66
N ASP A 215 24.60 -9.66 -1.68
CA ASP A 215 25.21 -9.01 -0.53
C ASP A 215 24.14 -8.73 0.53
N ARG A 216 24.12 -9.58 1.55
CA ARG A 216 23.12 -9.53 2.64
C ARG A 216 23.08 -8.20 3.40
N ASN A 217 24.12 -7.38 3.32
CA ASN A 217 24.24 -6.10 4.01
C ASN A 217 23.80 -4.92 3.13
N ARG A 218 23.62 -5.14 1.82
CA ARG A 218 23.23 -4.12 0.85
C ARG A 218 21.92 -4.48 0.16
N ILE A 219 20.86 -4.65 0.97
CA ILE A 219 19.51 -4.91 0.48
C ILE A 219 18.63 -3.70 0.79
N PHE A 220 18.02 -3.16 -0.24
CA PHE A 220 17.19 -1.97 -0.25
C PHE A 220 15.74 -2.31 -0.59
N GLN A 221 14.82 -1.37 -0.34
CA GLN A 221 13.43 -1.56 -0.75
C GLN A 221 12.91 -0.28 -1.41
N THR A 222 12.12 -0.46 -2.47
CA THR A 222 11.30 0.61 -3.05
C THR A 222 9.87 0.15 -3.23
N GLY A 223 8.94 1.08 -3.14
CA GLY A 223 7.53 0.78 -3.36
C GLY A 223 6.79 1.93 -4.02
N TYR A 224 5.66 1.59 -4.61
CA TYR A 224 4.84 2.46 -5.43
C TYR A 224 3.41 2.49 -4.88
N SER A 225 2.85 3.67 -4.57
CA SER A 225 1.52 3.81 -3.96
C SER A 225 1.37 2.95 -2.68
N TYR A 226 0.58 1.89 -2.70
CA TYR A 226 0.48 0.91 -1.59
C TYR A 226 1.86 0.36 -1.17
N GLY A 227 2.69 0.00 -2.15
CA GLY A 227 4.09 -0.36 -1.89
C GLY A 227 4.89 0.79 -1.29
N GLY A 228 4.59 2.04 -1.66
CA GLY A 228 5.19 3.25 -1.07
C GLY A 228 4.78 3.45 0.39
N LEU A 229 3.56 3.09 0.78
CA LEU A 229 3.16 3.02 2.18
C LEU A 229 3.99 1.99 2.95
N ALA A 230 4.22 0.82 2.34
CA ALA A 230 5.09 -0.19 2.93
C ALA A 230 6.52 0.32 3.10
N SER A 231 7.08 1.06 2.11
CA SER A 231 8.41 1.66 2.22
C SER A 231 8.54 2.57 3.45
N ALA A 232 7.50 3.38 3.73
CA ALA A 232 7.46 4.24 4.90
C ALA A 232 7.36 3.44 6.21
N LEU A 233 6.55 2.37 6.25
CA LEU A 233 6.48 1.46 7.40
C LEU A 233 7.84 0.78 7.68
N LEU A 234 8.55 0.35 6.64
CA LEU A 234 9.82 -0.39 6.75
C LEU A 234 10.98 0.46 7.31
N ALA A 235 10.86 1.78 7.30
CA ALA A 235 11.85 2.68 7.91
C ALA A 235 11.82 2.63 9.45
N SER A 236 10.69 2.21 10.08
CA SER A 236 10.54 2.09 11.53
C SER A 236 11.08 0.75 12.05
N PRO A 237 11.74 0.72 13.24
CA PRO A 237 12.15 -0.52 13.89
C PRO A 237 10.97 -1.36 14.37
N GLN A 238 9.82 -0.75 14.61
CA GLN A 238 8.62 -1.43 15.10
C GLN A 238 8.11 -2.49 14.13
N GLY A 239 8.21 -2.24 12.81
CA GLY A 239 7.79 -3.22 11.80
C GLY A 239 8.63 -4.50 11.86
N ALA A 240 9.95 -4.36 11.97
CA ALA A 240 10.83 -5.52 12.11
C ALA A 240 10.51 -6.32 13.39
N ALA A 241 10.25 -5.63 14.49
CA ALA A 241 9.85 -6.28 15.74
C ALA A 241 8.48 -6.98 15.62
N ALA A 242 7.49 -6.33 15.01
CA ALA A 242 6.14 -6.87 14.85
C ALA A 242 6.11 -8.14 14.00
N PHE A 243 6.91 -8.20 12.94
CA PHE A 243 6.99 -9.34 12.04
C PHE A 243 8.13 -10.32 12.37
N LYS A 244 8.87 -10.08 13.45
CA LYS A 244 10.03 -10.90 13.86
C LYS A 244 11.04 -11.07 12.71
N ALA A 245 11.28 -9.99 11.98
CA ALA A 245 12.14 -10.00 10.81
C ALA A 245 13.59 -10.35 11.20
N SER A 246 14.27 -11.12 10.35
CA SER A 246 15.69 -11.52 10.55
C SER A 246 16.68 -10.37 10.32
N GLY A 247 16.21 -9.25 9.72
CA GLY A 247 17.04 -8.10 9.39
C GLY A 247 16.22 -6.85 9.07
N ARG A 248 16.91 -5.82 8.59
CA ARG A 248 16.33 -4.55 8.17
C ARG A 248 16.87 -4.16 6.81
N PHE A 249 16.04 -3.52 5.99
CA PHE A 249 16.52 -2.88 4.76
C PHE A 249 17.54 -1.80 5.07
N ARG A 250 18.53 -1.65 4.20
CA ARG A 250 19.59 -0.65 4.34
C ARG A 250 19.04 0.77 4.21
N ALA A 251 18.15 0.98 3.23
CA ALA A 251 17.37 2.20 3.02
C ALA A 251 16.09 1.87 2.25
N THR A 252 15.09 2.78 2.28
CA THR A 252 13.83 2.63 1.57
C THR A 252 13.50 3.85 0.71
N VAL A 253 12.77 3.64 -0.40
CA VAL A 253 12.26 4.73 -1.25
C VAL A 253 10.76 4.55 -1.44
N ALA A 254 9.98 5.59 -1.13
CA ALA A 254 8.54 5.62 -1.30
C ALA A 254 8.17 6.51 -2.49
N ASN A 255 7.69 5.90 -3.58
CA ASN A 255 7.17 6.62 -4.74
C ASN A 255 5.67 6.84 -4.57
N TYR A 256 5.23 8.09 -4.63
CA TYR A 256 3.83 8.51 -4.39
C TYR A 256 3.16 7.71 -3.26
N GLY A 257 3.91 7.53 -2.16
CA GLY A 257 3.43 7.01 -0.89
C GLY A 257 2.95 8.12 0.03
N SER A 258 2.37 7.76 1.18
CA SER A 258 1.92 8.72 2.20
C SER A 258 2.56 8.45 3.55
N CYS A 259 2.67 9.50 4.36
CA CYS A 259 3.11 9.38 5.75
C CYS A 259 1.96 9.07 6.71
N ALA A 260 0.72 9.22 6.25
CA ALA A 260 -0.46 8.90 7.03
C ALA A 260 -1.64 8.60 6.11
N ILE A 261 -2.52 7.70 6.55
CA ILE A 261 -3.84 7.50 5.97
C ILE A 261 -4.82 8.27 6.84
N LYS A 262 -5.55 9.22 6.24
CA LYS A 262 -6.65 9.92 6.92
C LYS A 262 -7.93 9.12 6.73
N GLU A 263 -8.62 8.86 7.83
CA GLU A 263 -10.01 8.45 7.79
C GLU A 263 -10.87 9.62 7.27
N SER A 264 -11.78 9.33 6.35
CA SER A 264 -12.63 10.33 5.71
C SER A 264 -13.58 11.05 6.66
N ALA A 265 -13.89 10.48 7.82
CA ALA A 265 -14.88 10.97 8.77
C ALA A 265 -14.37 11.14 10.22
N SER A 266 -13.17 10.67 10.56
CA SER A 266 -12.63 10.79 11.91
C SER A 266 -11.44 11.74 11.98
N ALA A 267 -11.22 12.36 13.15
CA ALA A 267 -10.03 13.14 13.43
C ALA A 267 -8.76 12.28 13.53
N HIS A 268 -8.88 10.96 13.42
CA HIS A 268 -7.78 10.03 13.61
C HIS A 268 -7.01 9.84 12.30
N LYS A 269 -5.70 9.99 12.38
CA LYS A 269 -4.75 9.62 11.34
C LYS A 269 -4.13 8.29 11.70
N LEU A 270 -4.12 7.33 10.77
CA LEU A 270 -3.20 6.23 10.89
C LEU A 270 -1.83 6.68 10.41
N GLU A 271 -0.86 6.75 11.30
CA GLU A 271 0.53 7.01 10.94
C GLU A 271 1.09 5.82 10.15
N ILE A 272 1.69 6.12 9.02
CA ILE A 272 2.42 5.17 8.18
C ILE A 272 3.93 5.38 8.37
N LEU A 273 4.44 6.58 8.08
CA LEU A 273 5.79 6.96 8.50
C LEU A 273 5.75 7.33 9.98
N SER A 274 6.72 6.90 10.74
CA SER A 274 6.80 7.15 12.18
C SER A 274 8.06 7.95 12.53
N ALA A 275 7.95 8.85 13.50
CA ALA A 275 9.08 9.64 14.00
C ALA A 275 10.19 8.78 14.60
N ASP A 276 9.91 7.53 15.02
CA ASP A 276 10.90 6.58 15.51
C ASP A 276 11.75 5.93 14.40
N SER A 277 11.45 6.21 13.12
CA SER A 277 12.21 5.67 11.98
C SER A 277 13.72 5.87 12.18
N ASP A 278 14.47 4.79 11.97
CA ASP A 278 15.92 4.71 12.19
C ASP A 278 16.68 4.26 10.94
N ARG A 279 15.98 4.12 9.81
CA ARG A 279 16.56 3.78 8.51
C ARG A 279 16.38 4.94 7.53
N PRO A 280 17.38 5.16 6.66
CA PRO A 280 17.28 6.17 5.61
C PRO A 280 16.04 5.97 4.76
N ILE A 281 15.29 7.06 4.51
CA ILE A 281 14.12 7.05 3.64
C ILE A 281 14.11 8.25 2.70
N LEU A 282 13.79 8.00 1.43
CA LEU A 282 13.49 9.02 0.42
C LEU A 282 12.00 8.94 0.05
N MET A 283 11.30 10.07 0.17
CA MET A 283 9.91 10.22 -0.26
C MET A 283 9.87 11.00 -1.58
N LEU A 284 9.40 10.36 -2.66
CA LEU A 284 9.16 10.99 -3.95
C LEU A 284 7.65 11.24 -4.08
N MET A 285 7.25 12.50 -4.15
CA MET A 285 5.85 12.91 -4.02
C MET A 285 5.40 13.78 -5.19
N ALA A 286 4.11 13.71 -5.54
CA ALA A 286 3.50 14.53 -6.58
C ALA A 286 2.67 15.67 -5.97
N GLU A 287 2.86 16.89 -6.46
CA GLU A 287 2.19 18.07 -5.90
C GLU A 287 0.66 17.98 -5.97
N LEU A 288 0.12 17.46 -7.07
CA LEU A 288 -1.32 17.39 -7.33
C LEU A 288 -1.94 16.03 -6.93
N ASP A 289 -1.24 15.26 -6.11
CA ASP A 289 -1.74 13.96 -5.66
C ASP A 289 -2.82 14.12 -4.60
N ILE A 290 -4.04 13.62 -4.88
CA ILE A 290 -5.15 13.62 -3.92
C ILE A 290 -5.33 12.26 -3.23
N GLU A 291 -4.66 11.19 -3.70
CA GLU A 291 -4.68 9.88 -3.04
C GLU A 291 -3.69 9.82 -1.88
N THR A 292 -2.48 10.35 -2.12
CA THR A 292 -1.41 10.41 -1.13
C THR A 292 -0.87 11.84 -1.02
N PRO A 293 -1.68 12.80 -0.55
CA PRO A 293 -1.34 14.22 -0.59
C PRO A 293 -0.04 14.53 0.17
N PRO A 294 0.96 15.21 -0.45
CA PRO A 294 2.23 15.54 0.19
C PRO A 294 2.09 16.31 1.50
N LYS A 295 1.05 17.14 1.60
CA LYS A 295 0.73 17.93 2.82
C LYS A 295 0.56 17.09 4.08
N HIS A 296 0.29 15.79 3.95
CA HIS A 296 0.17 14.89 5.09
C HIS A 296 1.53 14.47 5.67
N CYS A 297 2.61 14.68 4.88
CA CYS A 297 3.97 14.30 5.26
C CYS A 297 4.78 15.45 5.88
N PHE A 298 4.59 16.70 5.41
CA PHE A 298 5.51 17.79 5.74
C PHE A 298 5.79 17.99 7.22
N PRO A 299 4.80 18.08 8.11
CA PRO A 299 5.09 18.31 9.53
C PRO A 299 6.00 17.23 10.12
N LEU A 300 5.77 15.97 9.76
CA LEU A 300 6.55 14.85 10.26
C LEU A 300 7.96 14.82 9.63
N LEU A 301 8.07 15.07 8.32
CA LEU A 301 9.37 15.06 7.63
C LEU A 301 10.28 16.17 8.15
N GLU A 302 9.75 17.37 8.42
CA GLU A 302 10.49 18.48 9.01
C GLU A 302 10.91 18.17 10.45
N GLU A 303 10.03 17.60 11.27
CA GLU A 303 10.34 17.14 12.62
C GLU A 303 11.46 16.10 12.61
N MET A 304 11.35 15.07 11.77
CA MET A 304 12.36 14.02 11.64
C MET A 304 13.71 14.58 11.21
N LYS A 305 13.71 15.52 10.23
CA LYS A 305 14.92 16.16 9.76
C LYS A 305 15.57 17.02 10.85
N ALA A 306 14.77 17.80 11.59
CA ALA A 306 15.26 18.57 12.74
C ALA A 306 15.83 17.67 13.84
N ALA A 307 15.29 16.46 14.02
CA ALA A 307 15.82 15.45 14.94
C ALA A 307 17.05 14.70 14.40
N GLY A 308 17.61 15.10 13.25
CA GLY A 308 18.80 14.49 12.66
C GLY A 308 18.58 13.11 12.03
N LYS A 309 17.32 12.75 11.74
CA LYS A 309 17.02 11.51 11.04
C LYS A 309 17.44 11.60 9.56
N ASP A 310 17.90 10.49 8.98
CA ASP A 310 18.24 10.42 7.55
C ASP A 310 16.96 10.28 6.71
N VAL A 311 16.25 11.40 6.61
CA VAL A 311 15.03 11.54 5.84
C VAL A 311 15.21 12.60 4.77
N SER A 312 14.79 12.30 3.55
CA SER A 312 14.79 13.23 2.43
C SER A 312 13.51 13.09 1.60
N TRP A 313 13.16 14.14 0.89
CA TRP A 313 12.01 14.13 0.00
C TRP A 313 12.20 15.03 -1.21
N HIS A 314 11.46 14.73 -2.26
CA HIS A 314 11.34 15.57 -3.44
C HIS A 314 9.87 15.64 -3.87
N ILE A 315 9.43 16.83 -4.26
CA ILE A 315 8.07 17.08 -4.75
C ILE A 315 8.16 17.43 -6.22
N TYR A 316 7.43 16.68 -7.05
CA TYR A 316 7.31 16.96 -8.46
C TYR A 316 6.17 17.94 -8.70
N PRO A 317 6.46 19.18 -9.16
CA PRO A 317 5.42 20.18 -9.42
C PRO A 317 4.52 19.72 -10.57
N ALA A 318 3.26 20.15 -10.52
CA ALA A 318 2.23 19.86 -11.53
C ALA A 318 2.04 18.37 -11.88
N THR A 319 2.55 17.47 -11.04
CA THR A 319 2.52 16.00 -11.22
C THR A 319 1.39 15.39 -10.39
N THR A 320 0.79 14.32 -10.92
CA THR A 320 -0.30 13.57 -10.27
C THR A 320 0.15 12.21 -9.79
N HIS A 321 -0.69 11.49 -9.04
CA HIS A 321 -0.42 10.12 -8.60
C HIS A 321 -0.04 9.21 -9.76
N ALA A 322 0.83 8.21 -9.53
CA ALA A 322 1.23 7.20 -10.49
C ALA A 322 1.77 7.78 -11.82
N TRP A 323 2.64 8.80 -11.75
CA TRP A 323 3.23 9.50 -12.90
C TRP A 323 4.02 8.61 -13.87
N ASP A 324 4.38 7.41 -13.46
CA ASP A 324 5.16 6.41 -14.20
C ASP A 324 4.31 5.33 -14.87
N LYS A 325 2.97 5.37 -14.71
CA LYS A 325 2.02 4.40 -15.27
C LYS A 325 1.37 4.91 -16.54
N ALA A 326 2.00 4.66 -17.69
CA ALA A 326 1.47 5.08 -18.99
C ALA A 326 0.06 4.52 -19.27
N GLU A 327 -0.22 3.31 -18.78
CA GLU A 327 -1.53 2.66 -18.91
C GLU A 327 -2.65 3.37 -18.13
N ASN A 328 -2.32 4.19 -17.15
CA ASN A 328 -3.30 4.97 -16.38
C ASN A 328 -3.46 6.41 -16.89
N ASN A 329 -2.74 6.82 -17.94
CA ASN A 329 -2.81 8.18 -18.45
C ASN A 329 -4.23 8.56 -18.89
N GLY A 330 -4.76 9.66 -18.36
CA GLY A 330 -6.13 10.11 -18.59
C GLY A 330 -7.19 9.47 -17.69
N TYR A 331 -6.84 8.53 -16.82
CA TYR A 331 -7.78 7.97 -15.84
C TYR A 331 -8.21 9.03 -14.84
N VAL A 332 -9.51 9.15 -14.61
CA VAL A 332 -10.10 10.14 -13.69
C VAL A 332 -10.39 9.47 -12.34
N TYR A 333 -9.68 9.89 -11.33
CA TYR A 333 -9.87 9.45 -9.95
C TYR A 333 -10.66 10.48 -9.15
N ARG A 334 -11.57 10.00 -8.30
CA ARG A 334 -12.40 10.84 -7.44
C ARG A 334 -12.40 10.31 -6.02
N ILE A 335 -12.11 11.17 -5.07
CA ILE A 335 -12.15 10.86 -3.64
C ILE A 335 -12.54 12.10 -2.84
N ASN A 336 -13.43 11.97 -1.86
CA ASN A 336 -13.83 13.05 -0.95
C ASN A 336 -14.24 14.36 -1.64
N GLY A 337 -14.91 14.25 -2.80
CA GLY A 337 -15.34 15.42 -3.60
C GLY A 337 -14.24 16.06 -4.45
N GLU A 338 -13.00 15.64 -4.32
CA GLU A 338 -11.89 16.07 -5.16
C GLU A 338 -11.77 15.17 -6.41
N THR A 339 -11.26 15.73 -7.50
CA THR A 339 -11.04 15.01 -8.77
C THR A 339 -9.63 15.23 -9.26
N MET A 340 -8.96 14.16 -9.66
CA MET A 340 -7.64 14.19 -10.28
C MET A 340 -7.66 13.37 -11.56
N THR A 341 -7.01 13.85 -12.60
CA THR A 341 -6.75 13.06 -13.81
C THR A 341 -5.30 12.62 -13.79
N TYR A 342 -5.06 11.31 -13.82
CA TYR A 342 -3.70 10.76 -13.88
C TYR A 342 -3.01 11.20 -15.15
N ARG A 343 -1.77 11.61 -15.00
CA ARG A 343 -0.91 12.04 -16.09
C ARG A 343 0.42 11.29 -16.03
N TYR A 344 0.68 10.51 -17.07
CA TYR A 344 1.99 9.93 -17.28
C TYR A 344 3.00 11.02 -17.63
N ASP A 345 4.15 11.00 -16.97
CA ASP A 345 5.24 11.92 -17.24
C ASP A 345 6.58 11.17 -17.31
N ALA A 346 7.08 10.99 -18.53
CA ALA A 346 8.32 10.27 -18.77
C ALA A 346 9.56 10.97 -18.17
N LYS A 347 9.56 12.31 -18.05
CA LYS A 347 10.68 13.07 -17.47
C LYS A 347 10.72 12.88 -15.96
N VAL A 348 9.54 12.98 -15.30
CA VAL A 348 9.42 12.71 -13.88
C VAL A 348 9.75 11.25 -13.58
N THR A 349 9.27 10.31 -14.39
CA THR A 349 9.58 8.88 -14.25
C THR A 349 11.09 8.63 -14.26
N LYS A 350 11.79 9.23 -15.24
CA LYS A 350 13.25 9.10 -15.36
C LYS A 350 13.96 9.72 -14.16
N ASP A 351 13.65 10.97 -13.79
CA ASP A 351 14.29 11.67 -12.66
C ASP A 351 14.02 10.93 -11.33
N ALA A 352 12.81 10.42 -11.12
CA ALA A 352 12.47 9.66 -9.92
C ALA A 352 13.31 8.38 -9.80
N THR A 353 13.49 7.66 -10.91
CA THR A 353 14.33 6.46 -10.96
C THR A 353 15.81 6.80 -10.71
N GLU A 354 16.32 7.87 -11.29
CA GLU A 354 17.69 8.34 -11.07
C GLU A 354 17.94 8.75 -9.61
N ARG A 355 17.00 9.48 -8.99
CA ARG A 355 17.08 9.84 -7.56
C ARG A 355 17.06 8.61 -6.67
N MET A 356 16.19 7.64 -6.95
CA MET A 356 16.11 6.39 -6.22
C MET A 356 17.45 5.63 -6.29
N ILE A 357 18.02 5.45 -7.46
CA ILE A 357 19.30 4.76 -7.66
C ILE A 357 20.44 5.52 -6.96
N ALA A 358 20.49 6.85 -7.10
CA ALA A 358 21.47 7.69 -6.42
C ALA A 358 21.36 7.59 -4.89
N PHE A 359 20.13 7.54 -4.37
CA PHE A 359 19.88 7.36 -2.94
C PHE A 359 20.36 6.01 -2.44
N PHE A 360 20.10 4.92 -3.16
CA PHE A 360 20.62 3.61 -2.81
C PHE A 360 22.15 3.56 -2.88
N ASN A 361 22.76 4.13 -3.91
CA ASN A 361 24.23 4.20 -4.04
C ASN A 361 24.89 4.99 -2.89
N LYS A 362 24.25 6.05 -2.41
CA LYS A 362 24.72 6.80 -1.23
C LYS A 362 24.73 5.95 0.05
N HIS A 363 23.87 4.94 0.13
CA HIS A 363 23.70 4.14 1.35
C HIS A 363 24.21 2.69 1.21
N GLN A 364 25.05 2.41 0.21
CA GLN A 364 25.70 1.10 0.04
C GLN A 364 26.66 0.73 1.19
#